data_340ecad3bc8a76107a01417b28e76b85
#
_entry.id   340ecad3bc8a76107a01417b28e76b85
#
_cell.length_a   1.000
_cell.length_b   1.000
_cell.length_c   1.000
_cell.angle_alpha   90.00
_cell.angle_beta   90.00
_cell.angle_gamma   90.00
#
_symmetry.space_group_name_H-M   'P 1'
#
loop_
_entity.id
_entity.type
_entity.pdbx_description
1 polymer ?
#
loop_
_entity_poly.entity_id
_entity_poly.type
_entity_poly.pdbx_seq_one_letter_code
_entity_poly.pdbx_strand_id
1 'polypeptide(L)'
;MPDASFPSPKPRWDRGPVPWVAVPLCAAILLSGTACTDGDAPEPETDVPTFEGTVDLEIGELDGDDAYLFSRIASVAEDPLGRILVVDRGASEVRVFDPNGAFLFGLGGEGDGPEEFRGPCCLGFSPEGELWVRQAARYTAFELGDAAATYLRVQQRPFGGQGGAAPVTFDADGRLVDIGSLRSSGEAFVHGRVHVNADGSADTVVLREPEAAAEGHRTVVVDMSGFGEGFSGTAELYLYQPYGPLWLRAHGTGGGWASASRSLYAVELHAADGSVTEIIGPPEPGPPLSPEERETARSRLERDMERGNLDEPAFEIPERKGPVADIFFDQAGRLWVEKAAAAGAGMVEADVYEGATLVARYRWPSRVDPRSVPWVTETALYGITTDELGVERAARVRFEPKP
;
A
#
# COMPACT_ATOMS: atom_id res chain seq x y z
N MET A 1 -31.64 17.44 -31.86
CA MET A 1 -31.24 17.21 -30.46
C MET A 1 -30.57 18.48 -30.01
N PRO A 2 -31.06 19.20 -29.00
CA PRO A 2 -30.52 20.50 -28.64
C PRO A 2 -29.30 20.38 -27.72
N ASP A 3 -28.37 21.24 -28.05
CA ASP A 3 -27.12 21.51 -27.37
C ASP A 3 -27.38 22.17 -26.01
N ALA A 4 -26.88 21.56 -24.92
CA ALA A 4 -26.98 22.11 -23.58
C ALA A 4 -25.60 22.56 -23.10
N SER A 5 -25.22 23.77 -23.42
CA SER A 5 -24.05 24.46 -22.86
C SER A 5 -24.38 25.01 -21.46
N PHE A 6 -23.69 24.53 -20.46
CA PHE A 6 -23.73 25.08 -19.09
C PHE A 6 -22.68 26.19 -18.93
N PRO A 7 -23.02 27.31 -18.33
CA PRO A 7 -22.06 28.38 -18.05
C PRO A 7 -21.26 28.08 -16.75
N SER A 8 -19.97 28.24 -16.83
CA SER A 8 -19.04 28.16 -15.69
C SER A 8 -19.15 29.42 -14.82
N PRO A 9 -19.18 29.31 -13.48
CA PRO A 9 -19.13 30.46 -12.57
C PRO A 9 -17.70 30.96 -12.41
N LYS A 10 -17.44 32.23 -12.66
CA LYS A 10 -16.18 32.91 -12.34
C LYS A 10 -16.14 33.28 -10.86
N PRO A 11 -15.05 33.07 -10.13
CA PRO A 11 -14.91 33.57 -8.75
C PRO A 11 -14.65 35.09 -8.75
N ARG A 12 -15.46 35.79 -7.98
CA ARG A 12 -15.36 37.23 -7.76
C ARG A 12 -14.60 37.46 -6.45
N TRP A 13 -13.38 37.99 -6.56
CA TRP A 13 -12.59 38.41 -5.42
C TRP A 13 -12.83 39.89 -5.18
N ASP A 14 -13.59 40.23 -4.14
CA ASP A 14 -13.71 41.60 -3.64
C ASP A 14 -12.73 41.76 -2.47
N ARG A 15 -11.68 42.53 -2.69
CA ARG A 15 -10.75 42.94 -1.62
C ARG A 15 -11.20 44.33 -1.12
N GLY A 16 -11.81 44.35 0.06
CA GLY A 16 -12.01 45.59 0.81
C GLY A 16 -10.72 46.00 1.55
N PRO A 17 -10.47 47.31 1.75
CA PRO A 17 -9.26 47.79 2.40
C PRO A 17 -9.30 47.62 3.91
N VAL A 18 -8.18 47.11 4.48
CA VAL A 18 -7.95 46.96 5.92
C VAL A 18 -7.31 48.27 6.44
N PRO A 19 -7.83 48.88 7.52
CA PRO A 19 -7.24 50.10 8.07
C PRO A 19 -5.99 49.80 8.89
N TRP A 20 -4.96 50.62 8.66
CA TRP A 20 -3.71 50.64 9.41
C TRP A 20 -3.97 51.27 10.80
N VAL A 21 -3.69 50.52 11.86
CA VAL A 21 -3.60 51.05 13.24
C VAL A 21 -2.12 51.23 13.57
N ALA A 22 -1.72 52.46 13.78
CA ALA A 22 -0.41 52.82 14.23
C ALA A 22 -0.30 52.65 15.77
N VAL A 23 0.73 51.90 16.23
CA VAL A 23 1.08 51.81 17.65
C VAL A 23 2.42 52.52 17.86
N PRO A 24 2.57 53.39 18.87
CA PRO A 24 3.77 54.17 19.05
C PRO A 24 4.92 53.37 19.68
N LEU A 25 6.09 53.70 19.20
CA LEU A 25 7.42 53.19 19.60
C LEU A 25 7.79 53.79 20.97
N CYS A 26 8.01 52.96 21.99
CA CYS A 26 8.76 53.34 23.18
C CYS A 26 10.10 52.56 23.20
N ALA A 27 11.17 53.30 22.95
CA ALA A 27 12.53 52.82 23.10
C ALA A 27 12.93 52.81 24.57
N ALA A 28 13.40 51.68 25.08
CA ALA A 28 14.24 51.63 26.27
C ALA A 28 15.37 50.62 26.04
N ILE A 29 16.59 51.16 25.88
CA ILE A 29 17.82 50.40 25.75
C ILE A 29 18.30 50.06 27.16
N LEU A 30 18.45 48.76 27.46
CA LEU A 30 19.32 48.25 28.51
C LEU A 30 20.18 47.11 27.96
N LEU A 31 21.45 47.39 27.74
CA LEU A 31 22.47 46.38 27.47
C LEU A 31 22.75 45.60 28.77
N SER A 32 22.52 44.32 28.73
CA SER A 32 23.17 43.32 29.57
C SER A 32 23.47 42.09 28.70
N GLY A 33 24.71 41.93 28.36
CA GLY A 33 25.21 40.78 27.65
C GLY A 33 25.13 39.53 28.52
N THR A 34 24.36 38.57 28.10
CA THR A 34 24.51 37.15 28.48
C THR A 34 24.69 36.38 27.19
N ALA A 35 25.88 35.78 27.04
CA ALA A 35 26.14 34.81 25.98
C ALA A 35 25.13 33.64 26.14
N CYS A 36 24.17 33.56 25.22
CA CYS A 36 23.43 32.36 25.01
C CYS A 36 24.35 31.39 24.24
N THR A 37 24.87 30.41 24.95
CA THR A 37 25.32 29.19 24.30
C THR A 37 24.02 28.51 23.82
N ASP A 38 23.81 28.48 22.50
CA ASP A 38 22.89 27.58 21.84
C ASP A 38 23.40 26.15 22.10
N GLY A 39 22.99 25.61 23.25
CA GLY A 39 22.94 24.19 23.44
C GLY A 39 21.61 23.73 22.86
N ASP A 40 21.69 23.11 21.72
CA ASP A 40 20.63 22.20 21.27
C ASP A 40 20.40 21.23 22.44
N ALA A 41 19.33 21.47 23.21
CA ALA A 41 18.84 20.47 24.11
C ALA A 41 18.36 19.33 23.21
N PRO A 42 18.87 18.09 23.37
CA PRO A 42 18.32 16.98 22.63
C PRO A 42 16.83 16.97 22.93
N GLU A 43 15.99 17.00 21.88
CA GLU A 43 14.58 16.70 22.02
C GLU A 43 14.49 15.38 22.80
N PRO A 44 13.61 15.25 23.80
CA PRO A 44 13.48 14.01 24.53
C PRO A 44 13.18 12.93 23.51
N GLU A 45 14.14 11.99 23.30
CA GLU A 45 13.84 10.73 22.63
C GLU A 45 12.65 10.16 23.40
N THR A 46 11.47 10.27 22.81
CA THR A 46 10.28 9.60 23.33
C THR A 46 10.67 8.13 23.39
N ASP A 47 10.69 7.56 24.58
CA ASP A 47 11.02 6.15 24.81
C ASP A 47 9.86 5.31 24.25
N VAL A 48 9.89 5.15 22.91
CA VAL A 48 8.85 4.48 22.16
C VAL A 48 9.11 2.98 22.24
N PRO A 49 8.15 2.18 22.73
CA PRO A 49 8.34 0.75 22.89
C PRO A 49 8.74 0.10 21.55
N THR A 50 9.74 -0.74 21.60
CA THR A 50 10.23 -1.50 20.44
C THR A 50 9.83 -2.96 20.61
N PHE A 51 9.31 -3.56 19.53
CA PHE A 51 8.92 -4.95 19.47
C PHE A 51 9.80 -5.68 18.44
N GLU A 52 10.22 -6.89 18.79
CA GLU A 52 11.01 -7.73 17.89
C GLU A 52 10.21 -8.97 17.52
N GLY A 53 10.13 -9.23 16.20
CA GLY A 53 9.37 -10.32 15.62
C GLY A 53 10.21 -11.55 15.38
N THR A 54 9.66 -12.72 15.72
CA THR A 54 10.22 -14.03 15.39
C THR A 54 9.22 -14.85 14.60
N VAL A 55 9.68 -15.61 13.61
CA VAL A 55 8.83 -16.55 12.88
C VAL A 55 8.51 -17.71 13.79
N ASP A 56 7.24 -17.86 14.16
CA ASP A 56 6.78 -18.95 15.02
C ASP A 56 5.99 -20.03 14.28
N LEU A 57 5.59 -19.76 13.04
CA LEU A 57 4.87 -20.71 12.18
C LEU A 57 5.21 -20.50 10.72
N GLU A 58 5.42 -21.60 9.99
CA GLU A 58 5.50 -21.63 8.53
C GLU A 58 4.62 -22.78 8.02
N ILE A 59 3.75 -22.51 7.04
CA ILE A 59 2.82 -23.45 6.41
C ILE A 59 3.18 -23.54 4.93
N GLY A 60 3.50 -24.71 4.45
CA GLY A 60 3.87 -25.01 3.08
C GLY A 60 5.00 -26.02 3.00
N GLU A 61 4.94 -26.90 2.02
CA GLU A 61 5.87 -27.99 1.80
C GLU A 61 6.31 -28.05 0.34
N LEU A 62 7.47 -28.65 0.06
CA LEU A 62 7.92 -28.93 -1.31
C LEU A 62 7.23 -30.17 -1.88
N ASP A 63 6.97 -31.16 -1.03
CA ASP A 63 6.40 -32.46 -1.34
C ASP A 63 5.60 -32.93 -0.12
N GLY A 64 4.42 -33.53 -0.32
CA GLY A 64 3.57 -33.97 0.79
C GLY A 64 2.10 -33.94 0.44
N ASP A 65 1.28 -33.56 1.42
CA ASP A 65 -0.17 -33.43 1.28
C ASP A 65 -0.53 -32.18 0.44
N ASP A 66 -1.42 -32.35 -0.53
CA ASP A 66 -1.87 -31.28 -1.45
C ASP A 66 -2.31 -30.00 -0.71
N ALA A 67 -2.83 -30.15 0.51
CA ALA A 67 -3.23 -29.01 1.35
C ALA A 67 -2.08 -28.05 1.69
N TYR A 68 -0.84 -28.52 1.66
CA TYR A 68 0.37 -27.74 1.99
C TYR A 68 1.24 -27.42 0.76
N LEU A 69 0.83 -27.84 -0.45
CA LEU A 69 1.54 -27.52 -1.69
C LEU A 69 0.97 -26.26 -2.32
N PHE A 70 1.69 -25.15 -2.21
CA PHE A 70 1.27 -23.89 -2.80
C PHE A 70 1.90 -23.67 -4.17
N SER A 71 1.09 -23.23 -5.13
CA SER A 71 1.57 -22.86 -6.47
C SER A 71 2.10 -21.42 -6.49
N ARG A 72 1.40 -20.48 -5.84
CA ARG A 72 1.79 -19.08 -5.70
C ARG A 72 0.95 -18.40 -4.64
N ILE A 73 1.52 -18.15 -3.49
CA ILE A 73 0.83 -17.43 -2.43
C ILE A 73 0.73 -15.94 -2.78
N ALA A 74 -0.48 -15.39 -2.79
CA ALA A 74 -0.74 -13.97 -3.05
C ALA A 74 -0.85 -13.14 -1.77
N SER A 75 -1.50 -13.69 -0.74
CA SER A 75 -1.64 -13.06 0.59
C SER A 75 -1.92 -14.10 1.67
N VAL A 76 -1.65 -13.72 2.91
CA VAL A 76 -1.95 -14.49 4.11
C VAL A 76 -2.70 -13.57 5.06
N ALA A 77 -3.75 -14.07 5.70
CA ALA A 77 -4.57 -13.31 6.64
C ALA A 77 -4.92 -14.18 7.86
N GLU A 78 -5.35 -13.53 8.94
CA GLU A 78 -5.91 -14.17 10.12
C GLU A 78 -7.36 -13.71 10.29
N ASP A 79 -8.25 -14.65 10.58
CA ASP A 79 -9.64 -14.33 10.89
C ASP A 79 -9.83 -14.04 12.40
N PRO A 80 -11.02 -13.54 12.81
CA PRO A 80 -11.29 -13.25 14.21
C PRO A 80 -11.22 -14.46 15.17
N LEU A 81 -11.19 -15.69 14.65
CA LEU A 81 -11.02 -16.92 15.44
C LEU A 81 -9.56 -17.39 15.49
N GLY A 82 -8.64 -16.64 14.91
CA GLY A 82 -7.22 -16.97 14.84
C GLY A 82 -6.86 -17.99 13.77
N ARG A 83 -7.80 -18.34 12.85
CA ARG A 83 -7.51 -19.24 11.73
C ARG A 83 -6.71 -18.49 10.67
N ILE A 84 -5.82 -19.22 10.00
CA ILE A 84 -4.92 -18.66 9.00
C ILE A 84 -5.49 -18.95 7.61
N LEU A 85 -5.70 -17.92 6.83
CA LEU A 85 -6.20 -18.00 5.47
C LEU A 85 -5.06 -17.70 4.50
N VAL A 86 -4.81 -18.62 3.57
CA VAL A 86 -3.76 -18.49 2.55
C VAL A 86 -4.41 -18.43 1.18
N VAL A 87 -4.21 -17.32 0.46
CA VAL A 87 -4.64 -17.19 -0.94
C VAL A 87 -3.59 -17.82 -1.84
N ASP A 88 -3.86 -18.99 -2.40
CA ASP A 88 -3.08 -19.57 -3.48
C ASP A 88 -3.62 -19.09 -4.83
N ARG A 89 -3.02 -18.02 -5.33
CA ARG A 89 -3.40 -17.47 -6.64
C ARG A 89 -3.16 -18.43 -7.78
N GLY A 90 -2.13 -19.29 -7.68
CA GLY A 90 -1.78 -20.25 -8.72
C GLY A 90 -2.80 -21.38 -8.82
N ALA A 91 -3.35 -21.83 -7.69
CA ALA A 91 -4.42 -22.81 -7.61
C ALA A 91 -5.83 -22.18 -7.71
N SER A 92 -5.93 -20.86 -7.66
CA SER A 92 -7.20 -20.11 -7.65
C SER A 92 -8.10 -20.48 -6.46
N GLU A 93 -7.50 -20.63 -5.27
CA GLU A 93 -8.23 -21.03 -4.06
C GLU A 93 -7.75 -20.27 -2.81
N VAL A 94 -8.53 -20.37 -1.75
CA VAL A 94 -8.16 -19.96 -0.40
C VAL A 94 -8.18 -21.20 0.48
N ARG A 95 -7.06 -21.47 1.16
CA ARG A 95 -6.94 -22.56 2.13
C ARG A 95 -7.02 -22.01 3.55
N VAL A 96 -7.77 -22.67 4.40
CA VAL A 96 -7.99 -22.27 5.79
C VAL A 96 -7.32 -23.31 6.71
N PHE A 97 -6.51 -22.80 7.64
CA PHE A 97 -5.74 -23.58 8.60
C PHE A 97 -6.12 -23.15 10.02
N ASP A 98 -5.95 -24.05 10.97
CA ASP A 98 -6.08 -23.71 12.39
C ASP A 98 -4.91 -22.80 12.85
N PRO A 99 -4.94 -22.22 14.07
CA PRO A 99 -3.84 -21.37 14.57
C PRO A 99 -2.47 -22.05 14.66
N ASN A 100 -2.41 -23.38 14.60
CA ASN A 100 -1.18 -24.18 14.63
C ASN A 100 -0.74 -24.67 13.25
N GLY A 101 -1.46 -24.30 12.17
CA GLY A 101 -1.15 -24.64 10.80
C GLY A 101 -1.71 -25.97 10.32
N ALA A 102 -2.64 -26.60 11.06
CA ALA A 102 -3.35 -27.77 10.56
C ALA A 102 -4.45 -27.36 9.57
N PHE A 103 -4.49 -28.01 8.39
CA PHE A 103 -5.50 -27.75 7.37
C PHE A 103 -6.92 -28.06 7.87
N LEU A 104 -7.83 -27.14 7.62
CA LEU A 104 -9.26 -27.30 7.96
C LEU A 104 -10.11 -27.55 6.72
N PHE A 105 -10.08 -26.63 5.75
CA PHE A 105 -10.82 -26.73 4.49
C PHE A 105 -10.29 -25.72 3.46
N GLY A 106 -10.68 -25.91 2.20
CA GLY A 106 -10.45 -24.97 1.10
C GLY A 106 -11.76 -24.40 0.58
N LEU A 107 -11.68 -23.25 -0.09
CA LEU A 107 -12.78 -22.64 -0.84
C LEU A 107 -12.26 -22.05 -2.14
N GLY A 108 -13.10 -22.03 -3.17
CA GLY A 108 -12.76 -21.57 -4.50
C GLY A 108 -12.43 -22.70 -5.46
N GLY A 109 -11.59 -22.40 -6.41
CA GLY A 109 -11.20 -23.22 -7.55
C GLY A 109 -11.20 -22.36 -8.82
N GLU A 110 -10.49 -22.81 -9.88
CA GLU A 110 -10.39 -22.03 -11.12
C GLU A 110 -11.73 -22.04 -11.88
N GLY A 111 -12.29 -20.85 -12.17
CA GLY A 111 -13.48 -20.72 -12.98
C GLY A 111 -14.19 -19.37 -12.87
N ASP A 112 -15.38 -19.30 -13.50
CA ASP A 112 -16.25 -18.11 -13.53
C ASP A 112 -17.53 -18.26 -12.71
N GLY A 113 -17.75 -19.44 -12.12
CA GLY A 113 -18.87 -19.70 -11.22
C GLY A 113 -18.89 -18.81 -9.99
N PRO A 114 -20.00 -18.79 -9.23
CA PRO A 114 -20.15 -17.89 -8.08
C PRO A 114 -19.16 -18.19 -6.94
N GLU A 115 -18.75 -19.44 -6.79
CA GLU A 115 -17.79 -19.88 -5.78
C GLU A 115 -16.38 -20.08 -6.33
N GLU A 116 -16.16 -19.85 -7.64
CA GLU A 116 -14.89 -20.04 -8.32
C GLU A 116 -14.10 -18.71 -8.38
N PHE A 117 -12.78 -18.79 -8.58
CA PHE A 117 -11.93 -17.63 -8.62
C PHE A 117 -11.14 -17.52 -9.94
N ARG A 118 -10.92 -16.25 -10.37
CA ARG A 118 -9.94 -15.90 -11.39
C ARG A 118 -8.93 -14.93 -10.82
N GLY A 119 -7.72 -15.45 -10.53
CA GLY A 119 -6.62 -14.68 -10.00
C GLY A 119 -6.95 -13.97 -8.69
N PRO A 120 -7.37 -14.70 -7.65
CA PRO A 120 -7.60 -14.11 -6.34
C PRO A 120 -6.30 -13.48 -5.83
N CYS A 121 -6.40 -12.33 -5.11
CA CYS A 121 -5.20 -11.69 -4.62
C CYS A 121 -5.22 -11.41 -3.12
N CYS A 122 -6.38 -11.08 -2.61
CA CYS A 122 -6.42 -10.35 -1.36
C CYS A 122 -7.70 -10.68 -0.60
N LEU A 123 -7.61 -10.63 0.70
CA LEU A 123 -8.70 -10.91 1.62
C LEU A 123 -9.03 -9.68 2.46
N GLY A 124 -10.21 -9.69 3.05
CA GLY A 124 -10.63 -8.79 4.10
C GLY A 124 -11.95 -9.25 4.71
N PHE A 125 -12.28 -8.71 5.87
CA PHE A 125 -13.53 -9.02 6.55
C PHE A 125 -14.41 -7.77 6.59
N SER A 126 -15.71 -7.97 6.30
CA SER A 126 -16.69 -6.90 6.50
C SER A 126 -16.91 -6.64 7.99
N PRO A 127 -17.51 -5.50 8.37
CA PRO A 127 -17.89 -5.25 9.77
C PRO A 127 -18.78 -6.33 10.38
N GLU A 128 -19.53 -7.05 9.56
CA GLU A 128 -20.40 -8.18 9.95
C GLU A 128 -19.63 -9.51 10.08
N GLY A 129 -18.32 -9.53 9.75
CA GLY A 129 -17.45 -10.70 9.83
C GLY A 129 -17.47 -11.60 8.60
N GLU A 130 -18.07 -11.17 7.49
CA GLU A 130 -18.03 -11.92 6.22
C GLU A 130 -16.63 -11.84 5.59
N LEU A 131 -16.13 -12.98 5.12
CA LEU A 131 -14.90 -13.03 4.33
C LEU A 131 -15.17 -12.50 2.91
N TRP A 132 -14.38 -11.54 2.46
CA TRP A 132 -14.41 -11.06 1.09
C TRP A 132 -13.10 -11.37 0.38
N VAL A 133 -13.20 -12.03 -0.77
CA VAL A 133 -12.07 -12.38 -1.63
C VAL A 133 -12.08 -11.48 -2.86
N ARG A 134 -11.02 -10.69 -3.02
CA ARG A 134 -10.83 -9.82 -4.19
C ARG A 134 -10.24 -10.61 -5.35
N GLN A 135 -10.83 -10.43 -6.52
CA GLN A 135 -10.37 -10.96 -7.80
C GLN A 135 -10.16 -9.81 -8.80
N ALA A 136 -9.73 -10.12 -10.02
CA ALA A 136 -9.51 -9.12 -11.05
C ALA A 136 -10.75 -8.26 -11.34
N ALA A 137 -11.91 -8.88 -11.54
CA ALA A 137 -13.13 -8.19 -11.97
C ALA A 137 -14.23 -8.12 -10.89
N ARG A 138 -14.10 -8.84 -9.78
CA ARG A 138 -15.16 -8.96 -8.77
C ARG A 138 -14.60 -9.22 -7.37
N TYR A 139 -15.45 -9.03 -6.38
CA TYR A 139 -15.31 -9.55 -5.03
C TYR A 139 -16.32 -10.67 -4.83
N THR A 140 -15.96 -11.69 -4.06
CA THR A 140 -16.88 -12.76 -3.64
C THR A 140 -16.91 -12.83 -2.13
N ALA A 141 -18.10 -12.81 -1.54
CA ALA A 141 -18.32 -12.88 -0.11
C ALA A 141 -18.74 -14.27 0.34
N PHE A 142 -18.21 -14.67 1.50
CA PHE A 142 -18.48 -15.96 2.14
C PHE A 142 -18.71 -15.78 3.64
N GLU A 143 -19.55 -16.64 4.18
CA GLU A 143 -19.62 -16.90 5.63
C GLU A 143 -18.71 -18.09 5.95
N LEU A 144 -17.77 -17.90 6.89
CA LEU A 144 -16.84 -18.95 7.31
C LEU A 144 -17.44 -19.76 8.46
N GLY A 145 -17.76 -21.02 8.21
CA GLY A 145 -18.10 -22.01 9.23
C GLY A 145 -16.85 -22.71 9.80
N ASP A 146 -17.04 -23.71 10.66
CA ASP A 146 -15.93 -24.46 11.29
C ASP A 146 -15.20 -25.38 10.30
N ALA A 147 -15.90 -25.96 9.33
CA ALA A 147 -15.37 -26.96 8.40
C ALA A 147 -15.63 -26.66 6.91
N ALA A 148 -16.26 -25.55 6.61
CA ALA A 148 -16.56 -25.12 5.24
C ALA A 148 -16.90 -23.63 5.20
N ALA A 149 -16.81 -23.02 4.02
CA ALA A 149 -17.33 -21.69 3.74
C ALA A 149 -18.67 -21.80 2.99
N THR A 150 -19.58 -20.86 3.25
CA THR A 150 -20.85 -20.74 2.53
C THR A 150 -20.81 -19.49 1.66
N TYR A 151 -21.03 -19.64 0.37
CA TYR A 151 -21.15 -18.53 -0.56
C TYR A 151 -22.34 -17.62 -0.20
N LEU A 152 -22.11 -16.32 -0.21
CA LEU A 152 -23.15 -15.32 0.04
C LEU A 152 -23.52 -14.55 -1.22
N ARG A 153 -22.56 -13.87 -1.84
CA ARG A 153 -22.81 -13.00 -3.00
C ARG A 153 -21.52 -12.59 -3.74
N VAL A 154 -21.73 -12.07 -4.94
CA VAL A 154 -20.68 -11.44 -5.76
C VAL A 154 -20.97 -9.95 -5.89
N GLN A 155 -19.94 -9.13 -5.77
CA GLN A 155 -19.93 -7.71 -6.09
C GLN A 155 -18.98 -7.45 -7.25
N GLN A 156 -19.47 -6.92 -8.36
CA GLN A 156 -18.62 -6.52 -9.49
C GLN A 156 -17.76 -5.31 -9.09
N ARG A 157 -16.53 -5.30 -9.55
CA ARG A 157 -15.61 -4.18 -9.30
C ARG A 157 -15.90 -3.02 -10.25
N PRO A 158 -16.10 -1.78 -9.71
CA PRO A 158 -16.32 -0.59 -10.52
C PRO A 158 -15.16 -0.30 -11.49
N PHE A 159 -13.93 -0.62 -11.10
CA PHE A 159 -12.73 -0.41 -11.93
C PHE A 159 -12.48 -1.50 -12.99
N GLY A 160 -13.35 -2.49 -13.12
CA GLY A 160 -13.33 -3.45 -14.23
C GLY A 160 -12.01 -4.23 -14.39
N GLY A 161 -11.35 -4.59 -13.31
CA GLY A 161 -10.10 -5.36 -13.34
C GLY A 161 -8.82 -4.53 -13.51
N GLN A 162 -8.93 -3.22 -13.64
CA GLN A 162 -7.78 -2.31 -13.63
C GLN A 162 -7.28 -2.10 -12.20
N GLY A 163 -5.97 -2.16 -12.01
CA GLY A 163 -5.30 -1.97 -10.72
C GLY A 163 -4.67 -3.24 -10.16
N GLY A 164 -3.59 -3.07 -9.40
CA GLY A 164 -2.84 -4.14 -8.73
C GLY A 164 -3.56 -4.74 -7.51
N ALA A 165 -2.82 -5.51 -6.73
CA ALA A 165 -3.27 -5.96 -5.42
C ALA A 165 -3.57 -4.74 -4.53
N ALA A 166 -4.67 -4.82 -3.78
CA ALA A 166 -5.03 -3.82 -2.80
C ALA A 166 -5.87 -4.49 -1.70
N PRO A 167 -5.82 -4.00 -0.46
CA PRO A 167 -6.60 -4.57 0.62
C PRO A 167 -8.10 -4.52 0.31
N VAL A 168 -8.84 -5.48 0.84
CA VAL A 168 -10.29 -5.42 0.90
C VAL A 168 -10.65 -4.60 2.12
N THR A 169 -11.21 -3.41 1.91
CA THR A 169 -11.53 -2.48 2.98
C THR A 169 -12.98 -2.02 2.91
N PHE A 170 -13.48 -1.57 4.05
CA PHE A 170 -14.82 -1.02 4.19
C PHE A 170 -14.72 0.38 4.80
N ASP A 171 -15.63 1.26 4.45
CA ASP A 171 -15.72 2.58 5.07
C ASP A 171 -16.48 2.53 6.41
N ALA A 172 -16.63 3.70 7.04
CA ALA A 172 -17.30 3.81 8.34
C ALA A 172 -18.80 3.42 8.30
N ASP A 173 -19.41 3.46 7.13
CA ASP A 173 -20.80 3.05 6.90
C ASP A 173 -20.91 1.56 6.53
N GLY A 174 -19.79 0.81 6.52
CA GLY A 174 -19.73 -0.60 6.14
C GLY A 174 -19.81 -0.84 4.62
N ARG A 175 -19.63 0.19 3.79
CA ARG A 175 -19.61 0.03 2.33
C ARG A 175 -18.25 -0.47 1.86
N LEU A 176 -18.24 -1.44 0.95
CA LEU A 176 -17.02 -1.90 0.30
C LEU A 176 -16.34 -0.75 -0.45
N VAL A 177 -15.03 -0.58 -0.23
CA VAL A 177 -14.23 0.40 -0.96
C VAL A 177 -13.36 -0.30 -2.00
N ASP A 178 -13.70 -0.15 -3.30
CA ASP A 178 -12.82 -0.61 -4.39
C ASP A 178 -11.74 0.44 -4.67
N ILE A 179 -10.52 -0.04 -4.88
CA ILE A 179 -9.33 0.79 -5.10
C ILE A 179 -8.76 0.42 -6.46
N GLY A 180 -8.52 1.42 -7.30
CA GLY A 180 -8.01 1.16 -8.63
C GLY A 180 -7.65 2.42 -9.40
N SER A 181 -7.37 2.24 -10.69
CA SER A 181 -7.08 3.32 -11.62
C SER A 181 -8.29 3.59 -12.52
N LEU A 182 -8.73 4.84 -12.53
CA LEU A 182 -9.76 5.33 -13.44
C LEU A 182 -9.09 5.76 -14.75
N ARG A 183 -9.64 5.34 -15.88
CA ARG A 183 -9.32 5.92 -17.16
C ARG A 183 -10.27 7.09 -17.43
N SER A 184 -9.74 8.29 -17.50
CA SER A 184 -10.43 9.39 -18.16
C SER A 184 -10.19 9.28 -19.67
N SER A 185 -11.22 9.46 -20.47
CA SER A 185 -11.10 9.41 -21.95
C SER A 185 -10.17 10.53 -22.43
N GLY A 186 -8.93 10.17 -22.80
CA GLY A 186 -7.92 11.10 -23.32
C GLY A 186 -7.04 11.77 -22.28
N GLU A 187 -7.10 11.38 -21.02
CA GLU A 187 -6.26 11.89 -19.93
C GLU A 187 -5.46 10.75 -19.26
N ALA A 188 -4.43 11.13 -18.51
CA ALA A 188 -3.62 10.21 -17.73
C ALA A 188 -4.46 9.37 -16.76
N PHE A 189 -3.99 8.17 -16.42
CA PHE A 189 -4.62 7.36 -15.40
C PHE A 189 -4.67 8.11 -14.07
N VAL A 190 -5.86 8.22 -13.48
CA VAL A 190 -6.05 8.74 -12.13
C VAL A 190 -6.37 7.60 -11.19
N HIS A 191 -5.77 7.62 -10.02
CA HIS A 191 -6.10 6.68 -8.96
C HIS A 191 -7.36 7.12 -8.23
N GLY A 192 -8.17 6.17 -7.81
CA GLY A 192 -9.42 6.46 -7.13
C GLY A 192 -9.81 5.40 -6.11
N ARG A 193 -10.70 5.82 -5.22
CA ARG A 193 -11.44 4.99 -4.29
C ARG A 193 -12.92 5.07 -4.65
N VAL A 194 -13.58 3.95 -4.76
CA VAL A 194 -15.00 3.88 -5.08
C VAL A 194 -15.73 3.19 -3.93
N HIS A 195 -16.60 3.93 -3.28
CA HIS A 195 -17.48 3.43 -2.22
C HIS A 195 -18.73 2.84 -2.86
N VAL A 196 -18.92 1.53 -2.74
CA VAL A 196 -20.01 0.80 -3.39
C VAL A 196 -21.24 0.83 -2.49
N ASN A 197 -22.31 1.45 -2.95
CA ASN A 197 -23.57 1.53 -2.23
C ASN A 197 -24.38 0.21 -2.35
N ALA A 198 -25.29 -0.01 -1.42
CA ALA A 198 -26.13 -1.23 -1.39
C ALA A 198 -27.03 -1.39 -2.63
N ASP A 199 -27.38 -0.29 -3.31
CA ASP A 199 -28.15 -0.29 -4.56
C ASP A 199 -27.28 -0.51 -5.82
N GLY A 200 -25.97 -0.71 -5.64
CA GLY A 200 -25.00 -0.88 -6.72
C GLY A 200 -24.50 0.43 -7.34
N SER A 201 -24.99 1.58 -6.89
CA SER A 201 -24.39 2.88 -7.24
C SER A 201 -23.03 3.04 -6.53
N ALA A 202 -22.25 4.01 -6.98
CA ALA A 202 -20.91 4.17 -6.46
C ALA A 202 -20.51 5.66 -6.34
N ASP A 203 -19.90 5.99 -5.20
CA ASP A 203 -19.32 7.33 -4.95
C ASP A 203 -17.81 7.25 -5.17
N THR A 204 -17.28 8.10 -6.04
CA THR A 204 -15.86 8.06 -6.41
C THR A 204 -15.08 9.21 -5.79
N VAL A 205 -13.97 8.89 -5.14
CA VAL A 205 -12.97 9.84 -4.65
C VAL A 205 -11.71 9.70 -5.49
N VAL A 206 -11.32 10.77 -6.19
CA VAL A 206 -10.08 10.82 -6.95
C VAL A 206 -8.93 11.15 -5.99
N LEU A 207 -7.89 10.32 -6.03
CA LEU A 207 -6.68 10.51 -5.24
C LEU A 207 -5.67 11.34 -6.05
N ARG A 208 -5.01 12.27 -5.37
CA ARG A 208 -3.95 13.09 -5.98
C ARG A 208 -2.58 12.55 -5.59
N GLU A 209 -1.72 12.42 -6.58
CA GLU A 209 -0.33 12.06 -6.37
C GLU A 209 0.43 13.24 -5.76
N PRO A 210 1.22 13.03 -4.68
CA PRO A 210 2.11 14.05 -4.14
C PRO A 210 3.13 14.51 -5.18
N GLU A 211 3.45 15.80 -5.23
CA GLU A 211 4.41 16.38 -6.18
C GLU A 211 5.78 15.66 -6.09
N ALA A 212 6.24 15.38 -4.87
CA ALA A 212 7.49 14.66 -4.63
C ALA A 212 7.52 13.22 -5.19
N ALA A 213 6.37 12.60 -5.46
CA ALA A 213 6.30 11.26 -6.06
C ALA A 213 6.24 11.33 -7.58
N ALA A 214 5.64 12.39 -8.14
CA ALA A 214 5.47 12.58 -9.57
C ALA A 214 6.80 12.68 -10.34
N GLU A 215 7.88 13.11 -9.69
CA GLU A 215 9.21 13.16 -10.28
C GLU A 215 9.80 11.77 -10.59
N GLY A 216 9.28 10.73 -9.95
CA GLY A 216 9.79 9.34 -10.07
C GLY A 216 9.24 8.55 -11.24
N HIS A 217 8.39 9.13 -12.07
CA HIS A 217 7.87 8.44 -13.25
C HIS A 217 7.82 9.34 -14.50
N ARG A 218 7.83 8.69 -15.67
CA ARG A 218 7.64 9.33 -16.97
C ARG A 218 6.70 8.50 -17.82
N THR A 219 5.90 9.17 -18.63
CA THR A 219 5.08 8.53 -19.65
C THR A 219 5.75 8.73 -21.00
N VAL A 220 5.97 7.63 -21.74
CA VAL A 220 6.46 7.65 -23.11
C VAL A 220 5.40 7.03 -24.02
N VAL A 221 5.25 7.61 -25.22
CA VAL A 221 4.32 7.09 -26.23
C VAL A 221 5.12 6.19 -27.16
N VAL A 222 4.74 4.92 -27.24
CA VAL A 222 5.38 3.92 -28.09
C VAL A 222 4.49 3.54 -29.27
N ASP A 223 5.08 3.34 -30.46
CA ASP A 223 4.38 2.81 -31.60
C ASP A 223 4.21 1.29 -31.46
N MET A 224 2.97 0.83 -31.50
CA MET A 224 2.61 -0.58 -31.35
C MET A 224 2.63 -1.36 -32.68
N SER A 225 2.92 -0.73 -33.78
CA SER A 225 2.90 -1.39 -35.12
C SER A 225 3.93 -2.54 -35.28
N GLY A 226 4.95 -2.60 -34.40
CA GLY A 226 5.96 -3.66 -34.35
C GLY A 226 5.63 -4.86 -33.44
N PHE A 227 4.53 -4.83 -32.72
CA PHE A 227 4.21 -5.85 -31.69
C PHE A 227 3.39 -7.06 -32.19
N GLY A 228 3.10 -7.15 -33.50
CA GLY A 228 2.45 -8.30 -34.14
C GLY A 228 1.35 -7.92 -35.13
N GLU A 229 0.89 -8.92 -35.94
CA GLU A 229 -0.20 -8.72 -36.88
C GLU A 229 -1.50 -8.35 -36.14
N GLY A 230 -2.05 -7.18 -36.47
CA GLY A 230 -3.30 -6.67 -35.90
C GLY A 230 -3.13 -5.58 -34.84
N PHE A 231 -1.90 -5.29 -34.38
CA PHE A 231 -1.63 -4.12 -33.54
C PHE A 231 -1.32 -2.91 -34.42
N SER A 232 -2.11 -1.87 -34.28
CA SER A 232 -1.86 -0.58 -34.93
C SER A 232 -2.18 0.55 -33.98
N GLY A 233 -1.36 1.61 -33.99
CA GLY A 233 -1.52 2.78 -33.16
C GLY A 233 -0.41 2.92 -32.11
N THR A 234 -0.66 3.77 -31.14
CA THR A 234 0.29 4.08 -30.08
C THR A 234 -0.23 3.61 -28.73
N ALA A 235 0.67 3.26 -27.82
CA ALA A 235 0.38 2.99 -26.42
C ALA A 235 1.22 3.89 -25.50
N GLU A 236 0.70 4.21 -24.35
CA GLU A 236 1.45 4.88 -23.29
C GLU A 236 2.17 3.84 -22.43
N LEU A 237 3.49 4.00 -22.29
CA LEU A 237 4.33 3.20 -21.41
C LEU A 237 4.73 4.05 -20.22
N TYR A 238 4.38 3.58 -19.01
CA TYR A 238 4.78 4.22 -17.76
C TYR A 238 6.12 3.65 -17.31
N LEU A 239 7.12 4.51 -17.19
CA LEU A 239 8.46 4.18 -16.73
C LEU A 239 8.65 4.76 -15.33
N TYR A 240 9.20 3.96 -14.42
CA TYR A 240 9.48 4.37 -13.05
C TYR A 240 10.97 4.34 -12.76
N GLN A 241 11.47 5.38 -12.09
CA GLN A 241 12.85 5.46 -11.64
C GLN A 241 13.13 4.32 -10.65
N PRO A 242 14.10 3.43 -10.92
CA PRO A 242 14.51 2.41 -9.95
C PRO A 242 14.99 3.08 -8.66
N TYR A 243 14.44 2.68 -7.52
CA TYR A 243 14.73 3.23 -6.18
C TYR A 243 14.45 4.73 -6.01
N GLY A 244 13.87 5.38 -7.01
CA GLY A 244 13.49 6.79 -6.98
C GLY A 244 12.17 7.04 -6.25
N PRO A 245 11.66 8.28 -6.34
CA PRO A 245 10.35 8.63 -5.83
C PRO A 245 9.27 7.69 -6.37
N LEU A 246 8.40 7.25 -5.48
CA LEU A 246 7.24 6.43 -5.81
C LEU A 246 6.09 6.86 -4.91
N TRP A 247 4.91 6.98 -5.49
CA TRP A 247 3.72 7.22 -4.71
C TRP A 247 3.30 5.98 -3.93
N LEU A 248 3.41 6.03 -2.61
CA LEU A 248 2.95 5.01 -1.68
C LEU A 248 1.54 5.36 -1.21
N ARG A 249 0.68 4.35 -1.12
CA ARG A 249 -0.71 4.50 -0.70
C ARG A 249 -1.09 3.34 0.19
N ALA A 250 -1.65 3.66 1.34
CA ALA A 250 -2.24 2.69 2.25
C ALA A 250 -3.74 2.96 2.41
N HIS A 251 -4.52 1.91 2.57
CA HIS A 251 -5.98 2.00 2.74
C HIS A 251 -6.37 1.20 3.98
N GLY A 252 -6.89 1.92 4.97
CA GLY A 252 -7.31 1.35 6.24
C GLY A 252 -8.79 0.98 6.27
N THR A 253 -9.18 0.25 7.30
CA THR A 253 -10.56 0.02 7.67
C THR A 253 -11.22 1.34 8.14
N GLY A 254 -12.55 1.43 8.05
CA GLY A 254 -13.28 2.63 8.48
C GLY A 254 -13.16 3.83 7.54
N GLY A 255 -12.57 3.66 6.34
CA GLY A 255 -12.54 4.70 5.30
C GLY A 255 -11.32 5.62 5.32
N GLY A 256 -10.41 5.50 6.30
CA GLY A 256 -9.14 6.22 6.31
C GLY A 256 -8.17 5.73 5.22
N TRP A 257 -7.23 6.58 4.82
CA TRP A 257 -6.14 6.21 3.91
C TRP A 257 -4.92 7.08 4.15
N ALA A 258 -3.76 6.65 3.67
CA ALA A 258 -2.53 7.41 3.78
C ALA A 258 -1.82 7.52 2.43
N SER A 259 -1.06 8.60 2.27
CA SER A 259 -0.31 8.96 1.06
C SER A 259 1.09 9.41 1.43
N ALA A 260 2.09 8.90 0.74
CA ALA A 260 3.49 9.30 0.95
C ALA A 260 4.28 9.24 -0.36
N SER A 261 5.41 9.94 -0.41
CA SER A 261 6.46 9.68 -1.38
C SER A 261 7.55 8.83 -0.75
N ARG A 262 8.02 7.81 -1.45
CA ARG A 262 9.19 7.02 -1.01
C ARG A 262 10.42 7.86 -0.70
N SER A 263 10.58 8.99 -1.38
CA SER A 263 11.76 9.86 -1.28
C SER A 263 11.82 10.69 0.00
N LEU A 264 10.71 10.82 0.72
CA LEU A 264 10.58 11.65 1.91
C LEU A 264 9.89 10.88 3.03
N TYR A 265 10.34 11.07 4.27
CA TYR A 265 9.58 10.59 5.42
C TYR A 265 8.52 11.64 5.81
N ALA A 266 7.56 11.80 4.88
CA ALA A 266 6.39 12.66 5.05
C ALA A 266 5.16 11.90 4.57
N VAL A 267 4.20 11.69 5.47
CA VAL A 267 2.99 10.92 5.21
C VAL A 267 1.78 11.78 5.49
N GLU A 268 0.90 11.92 4.51
CA GLU A 268 -0.43 12.51 4.68
C GLU A 268 -1.40 11.41 5.12
N LEU A 269 -1.94 11.55 6.31
CA LEU A 269 -2.98 10.68 6.86
C LEU A 269 -4.35 11.34 6.65
N HIS A 270 -5.18 10.74 5.83
CA HIS A 270 -6.52 11.19 5.48
C HIS A 270 -7.56 10.40 6.30
N ALA A 271 -8.26 11.07 7.19
CA ALA A 271 -9.35 10.46 7.96
C ALA A 271 -10.63 10.34 7.13
N ALA A 272 -11.58 9.52 7.60
CA ALA A 272 -12.87 9.31 6.93
C ALA A 272 -13.73 10.60 6.83
N ASP A 273 -13.56 11.54 7.76
CA ASP A 273 -14.26 12.83 7.76
C ASP A 273 -13.65 13.87 6.79
N GLY A 274 -12.58 13.48 6.08
CA GLY A 274 -11.87 14.33 5.12
C GLY A 274 -10.78 15.21 5.75
N SER A 275 -10.56 15.13 7.07
CA SER A 275 -9.43 15.83 7.70
C SER A 275 -8.10 15.16 7.27
N VAL A 276 -7.06 15.99 7.15
CA VAL A 276 -5.72 15.55 6.77
C VAL A 276 -4.74 15.94 7.87
N THR A 277 -3.92 14.98 8.28
CA THR A 277 -2.85 15.18 9.24
C THR A 277 -1.53 14.77 8.60
N GLU A 278 -0.51 15.60 8.72
CA GLU A 278 0.83 15.31 8.20
C GLU A 278 1.71 14.71 9.32
N ILE A 279 2.40 13.62 8.98
CA ILE A 279 3.40 12.96 9.82
C ILE A 279 4.76 13.21 9.18
N ILE A 280 5.63 13.91 9.89
CA ILE A 280 7.01 14.17 9.46
C ILE A 280 7.94 13.32 10.32
N GLY A 281 8.63 12.40 9.68
CA GLY A 281 9.64 11.58 10.35
C GLY A 281 11.02 12.24 10.35
N PRO A 282 12.04 11.51 10.84
CA PRO A 282 13.43 12.01 10.82
C PRO A 282 13.87 12.37 9.40
N PRO A 283 14.62 13.50 9.20
CA PRO A 283 15.08 13.94 7.89
C PRO A 283 16.25 13.10 7.34
N GLU A 284 16.46 11.92 7.85
CA GLU A 284 17.55 11.04 7.47
C GLU A 284 17.29 10.41 6.09
N PRO A 285 18.28 10.44 5.20
CA PRO A 285 18.17 9.76 3.92
C PRO A 285 18.18 8.23 4.14
N GLY A 286 17.51 7.50 3.26
CA GLY A 286 17.57 6.03 3.26
C GLY A 286 18.98 5.48 3.02
N PRO A 287 19.20 4.17 3.12
CA PRO A 287 20.51 3.54 2.99
C PRO A 287 21.08 3.68 1.56
N PRO A 288 22.43 3.64 1.40
CA PRO A 288 23.04 3.64 0.07
C PRO A 288 22.65 2.36 -0.69
N LEU A 289 22.57 2.48 -2.02
CA LEU A 289 22.40 1.32 -2.88
C LEU A 289 23.66 0.47 -2.90
N SER A 290 23.51 -0.84 -2.76
CA SER A 290 24.59 -1.79 -2.96
C SER A 290 25.02 -1.86 -4.45
N PRO A 291 26.20 -2.41 -4.75
CA PRO A 291 26.62 -2.66 -6.13
C PRO A 291 25.64 -3.54 -6.92
N GLU A 292 25.07 -4.56 -6.28
CA GLU A 292 24.09 -5.47 -6.88
C GLU A 292 22.75 -4.77 -7.18
N GLU A 293 22.28 -3.94 -6.25
CA GLU A 293 21.07 -3.13 -6.47
C GLU A 293 21.26 -2.12 -7.60
N ARG A 294 22.45 -1.50 -7.72
CA ARG A 294 22.79 -0.62 -8.85
C ARG A 294 22.79 -1.36 -10.19
N GLU A 295 23.30 -2.57 -10.22
CA GLU A 295 23.30 -3.40 -11.43
C GLU A 295 21.89 -3.82 -11.82
N THR A 296 21.06 -4.20 -10.85
CA THR A 296 19.64 -4.49 -11.08
C THR A 296 18.90 -3.26 -11.64
N ALA A 297 19.17 -2.08 -11.09
CA ALA A 297 18.61 -0.82 -11.58
C ALA A 297 19.05 -0.53 -13.03
N ARG A 298 20.33 -0.73 -13.35
CA ARG A 298 20.88 -0.54 -14.72
C ARG A 298 20.18 -1.46 -15.71
N SER A 299 20.12 -2.76 -15.41
CA SER A 299 19.45 -3.75 -16.26
C SER A 299 17.96 -3.44 -16.49
N ARG A 300 17.31 -2.84 -15.47
CA ARG A 300 15.93 -2.38 -15.64
C ARG A 300 15.83 -1.20 -16.58
N LEU A 301 16.67 -0.19 -16.45
CA LEU A 301 16.67 0.99 -17.34
C LEU A 301 17.01 0.60 -18.78
N GLU A 302 17.92 -0.34 -19.00
CA GLU A 302 18.22 -0.88 -20.33
C GLU A 302 16.99 -1.54 -20.97
N ARG A 303 16.27 -2.39 -20.23
CA ARG A 303 15.01 -2.96 -20.74
C ARG A 303 13.93 -1.91 -21.01
N ASP A 304 13.86 -0.87 -20.18
CA ASP A 304 12.91 0.23 -20.37
C ASP A 304 13.28 1.08 -21.61
N MET A 305 14.58 1.26 -21.90
CA MET A 305 15.05 1.89 -23.15
C MET A 305 14.61 1.08 -24.38
N GLU A 306 14.84 -0.24 -24.38
CA GLU A 306 14.41 -1.12 -25.46
C GLU A 306 12.89 -1.07 -25.68
N ARG A 307 12.11 -1.18 -24.61
CA ARG A 307 10.64 -1.16 -24.65
C ARG A 307 10.07 0.19 -25.10
N GLY A 308 10.71 1.28 -24.66
CA GLY A 308 10.31 2.66 -24.98
C GLY A 308 10.92 3.21 -26.26
N ASN A 309 11.80 2.44 -26.92
CA ASN A 309 12.61 2.90 -28.06
C ASN A 309 13.29 4.24 -27.76
N LEU A 310 13.99 4.30 -26.61
CA LEU A 310 14.65 5.50 -26.12
C LEU A 310 16.14 5.47 -26.46
N ASP A 311 16.70 6.61 -26.86
CA ASP A 311 18.13 6.78 -27.15
C ASP A 311 18.98 6.85 -25.86
N GLU A 312 18.36 7.29 -24.74
CA GLU A 312 19.00 7.44 -23.43
C GLU A 312 18.11 6.89 -22.31
N PRO A 313 18.68 6.49 -21.16
CA PRO A 313 17.91 6.07 -20.00
C PRO A 313 16.92 7.16 -19.57
N ALA A 314 15.69 6.76 -19.23
CA ALA A 314 14.66 7.70 -18.78
C ALA A 314 15.02 8.39 -17.46
N PHE A 315 15.87 7.76 -16.64
CA PHE A 315 16.24 8.22 -15.31
C PHE A 315 17.71 7.94 -14.99
N GLU A 316 18.26 8.71 -14.08
CA GLU A 316 19.52 8.40 -13.38
C GLU A 316 19.27 7.40 -12.23
N ILE A 317 20.28 6.58 -11.92
CA ILE A 317 20.23 5.70 -10.76
C ILE A 317 20.61 6.50 -9.52
N PRO A 318 19.74 6.61 -8.48
CA PRO A 318 20.07 7.38 -7.30
C PRO A 318 21.23 6.73 -6.52
N GLU A 319 21.92 7.51 -5.71
CA GLU A 319 23.00 7.00 -4.83
C GLU A 319 22.45 6.22 -3.64
N ARG A 320 21.26 6.59 -3.19
CA ARG A 320 20.60 6.08 -1.98
C ARG A 320 19.14 5.75 -2.27
N LYS A 321 18.59 4.83 -1.49
CA LYS A 321 17.12 4.63 -1.41
C LYS A 321 16.48 5.85 -0.75
N GLY A 322 15.20 6.05 -0.96
CA GLY A 322 14.40 6.92 -0.09
C GLY A 322 14.29 6.33 1.33
N PRO A 323 13.92 7.14 2.33
CA PRO A 323 13.82 6.67 3.72
C PRO A 323 12.65 5.70 3.97
N VAL A 324 11.59 5.77 3.19
CA VAL A 324 10.39 4.94 3.32
C VAL A 324 10.36 3.86 2.25
N ALA A 325 10.18 2.61 2.66
CA ALA A 325 10.02 1.48 1.74
C ALA A 325 8.56 1.30 1.34
N ASP A 326 7.65 1.27 2.33
CA ASP A 326 6.22 1.11 2.14
C ASP A 326 5.43 1.72 3.29
N ILE A 327 4.11 1.85 3.11
CA ILE A 327 3.16 2.24 4.14
C ILE A 327 1.93 1.32 4.09
N PHE A 328 1.41 0.93 5.24
CA PHE A 328 0.20 0.10 5.33
C PHE A 328 -0.50 0.30 6.67
N PHE A 329 -1.76 -0.13 6.76
CA PHE A 329 -2.51 -0.16 8.01
C PHE A 329 -2.55 -1.57 8.58
N ASP A 330 -2.51 -1.67 9.91
CA ASP A 330 -2.83 -2.91 10.60
C ASP A 330 -4.36 -3.05 10.82
N GLN A 331 -4.76 -4.19 11.37
CA GLN A 331 -6.19 -4.49 11.61
C GLN A 331 -6.81 -3.64 12.74
N ALA A 332 -5.98 -2.97 13.56
CA ALA A 332 -6.41 -1.98 14.55
C ALA A 332 -6.54 -0.56 13.97
N GLY A 333 -6.18 -0.36 12.70
CA GLY A 333 -6.23 0.94 12.02
C GLY A 333 -5.02 1.84 12.30
N ARG A 334 -3.93 1.31 12.87
CA ARG A 334 -2.69 2.04 13.05
C ARG A 334 -1.89 2.05 11.75
N LEU A 335 -1.30 3.19 11.43
CA LEU A 335 -0.44 3.35 10.25
C LEU A 335 0.97 2.82 10.55
N TRP A 336 1.46 1.94 9.71
CA TRP A 336 2.82 1.44 9.69
C TRP A 336 3.60 2.14 8.58
N VAL A 337 4.78 2.67 8.92
CA VAL A 337 5.72 3.28 7.97
C VAL A 337 6.97 2.42 7.96
N GLU A 338 7.08 1.56 6.96
CA GLU A 338 8.23 0.69 6.77
C GLU A 338 9.44 1.50 6.29
N LYS A 339 10.56 1.37 7.00
CA LYS A 339 11.81 2.04 6.66
C LYS A 339 12.58 1.25 5.60
N ALA A 340 13.21 1.97 4.70
CA ALA A 340 14.08 1.32 3.72
C ALA A 340 15.27 0.65 4.40
N ALA A 341 15.44 -0.65 4.15
CA ALA A 341 16.54 -1.43 4.70
C ALA A 341 17.77 -1.42 3.76
N ALA A 342 18.97 -1.51 4.35
CA ALA A 342 20.19 -1.75 3.58
C ALA A 342 20.15 -3.16 2.95
N ALA A 343 20.86 -3.33 1.84
CA ALA A 343 21.00 -4.65 1.23
C ALA A 343 21.63 -5.63 2.24
N GLY A 344 21.04 -6.83 2.36
CA GLY A 344 21.47 -7.86 3.31
C GLY A 344 21.14 -7.56 4.78
N ALA A 345 20.33 -6.55 5.08
CA ALA A 345 19.79 -6.35 6.42
C ALA A 345 18.99 -7.58 6.85
N GLY A 346 19.29 -8.12 8.03
CA GLY A 346 18.59 -9.29 8.56
C GLY A 346 17.18 -8.99 9.07
N MET A 347 16.90 -7.70 9.34
CA MET A 347 15.63 -7.22 9.88
C MET A 347 15.11 -6.04 9.06
N VAL A 348 13.80 -5.97 8.93
CA VAL A 348 13.04 -4.80 8.48
C VAL A 348 12.54 -4.06 9.72
N GLU A 349 12.39 -2.76 9.64
CA GLU A 349 11.88 -1.92 10.71
C GLU A 349 10.73 -1.03 10.23
N ALA A 350 9.71 -0.86 11.07
CA ALA A 350 8.62 0.09 10.84
C ALA A 350 8.34 0.92 12.09
N ASP A 351 8.03 2.20 11.87
CA ASP A 351 7.42 3.08 12.86
C ASP A 351 5.89 2.95 12.77
N VAL A 352 5.23 2.87 13.93
CA VAL A 352 3.77 2.68 13.99
C VAL A 352 3.11 3.88 14.66
N TYR A 353 2.11 4.42 13.98
CA TYR A 353 1.42 5.65 14.37
C TYR A 353 -0.06 5.39 14.67
N GLU A 354 -0.52 6.00 15.76
CA GLU A 354 -1.94 6.17 16.04
C GLU A 354 -2.30 7.66 15.82
N GLY A 355 -3.07 7.94 14.76
CA GLY A 355 -3.14 9.30 14.23
C GLY A 355 -1.74 9.79 13.84
N ALA A 356 -1.31 10.95 14.34
CA ALA A 356 0.03 11.49 14.12
C ALA A 356 1.04 11.13 15.24
N THR A 357 0.64 10.33 16.22
CA THR A 357 1.49 9.99 17.35
C THR A 357 2.24 8.69 17.08
N LEU A 358 3.57 8.72 17.14
CA LEU A 358 4.41 7.52 17.11
C LEU A 358 4.20 6.73 18.40
N VAL A 359 3.64 5.52 18.30
CA VAL A 359 3.25 4.70 19.48
C VAL A 359 4.14 3.48 19.66
N ALA A 360 4.80 2.99 18.61
CA ALA A 360 5.66 1.83 18.71
C ALA A 360 6.64 1.74 17.51
N ARG A 361 7.68 0.93 17.66
CA ARG A 361 8.56 0.46 16.60
C ARG A 361 8.52 -1.04 16.54
N TYR A 362 8.45 -1.59 15.33
CA TYR A 362 8.44 -3.03 15.11
C TYR A 362 9.59 -3.42 14.19
N ARG A 363 10.17 -4.60 14.47
CA ARG A 363 11.21 -5.19 13.65
C ARG A 363 10.89 -6.64 13.38
N TRP A 364 11.07 -7.10 12.14
CA TRP A 364 10.86 -8.50 11.76
C TRP A 364 11.92 -8.99 10.78
N PRO A 365 12.11 -10.33 10.69
CA PRO A 365 13.09 -10.91 9.77
C PRO A 365 12.81 -10.53 8.31
N SER A 366 13.82 -10.00 7.61
CA SER A 366 13.70 -9.54 6.22
C SER A 366 13.38 -10.66 5.21
N ARG A 367 13.51 -11.94 5.62
CA ARG A 367 13.08 -13.09 4.82
C ARG A 367 11.56 -13.27 4.75
N VAL A 368 10.82 -12.58 5.60
CA VAL A 368 9.35 -12.58 5.58
C VAL A 368 8.87 -11.39 4.75
N ASP A 369 8.32 -11.68 3.58
CA ASP A 369 7.74 -10.69 2.68
C ASP A 369 6.23 -10.59 2.95
N PRO A 370 5.72 -9.45 3.48
CA PRO A 370 4.29 -9.27 3.71
C PRO A 370 3.50 -9.05 2.41
N ARG A 371 4.18 -9.06 1.25
CA ARG A 371 3.61 -8.81 -0.08
C ARG A 371 2.99 -7.40 -0.20
N SER A 372 2.23 -7.21 -1.27
CA SER A 372 1.59 -5.93 -1.59
C SER A 372 0.40 -5.58 -0.68
N VAL A 373 -0.05 -6.51 0.14
CA VAL A 373 -1.19 -6.34 1.08
C VAL A 373 -0.82 -7.00 2.40
N PRO A 374 -0.06 -6.29 3.24
CA PRO A 374 0.31 -6.77 4.56
C PRO A 374 -0.92 -7.07 5.44
N TRP A 375 -0.85 -8.14 6.20
CA TRP A 375 -1.84 -8.46 7.22
C TRP A 375 -1.16 -8.44 8.58
N VAL A 376 -1.51 -7.47 9.40
CA VAL A 376 -0.91 -7.26 10.70
C VAL A 376 -2.00 -7.12 11.74
N THR A 377 -1.92 -7.93 12.79
CA THR A 377 -2.76 -7.85 14.00
C THR A 377 -1.98 -7.17 15.13
N GLU A 378 -2.55 -7.06 16.31
CA GLU A 378 -1.84 -6.51 17.47
C GLU A 378 -0.61 -7.32 17.87
N THR A 379 -0.58 -8.62 17.57
CA THR A 379 0.44 -9.56 18.07
C THR A 379 1.24 -10.24 16.98
N ALA A 380 0.84 -10.14 15.73
CA ALA A 380 1.49 -10.87 14.64
C ALA A 380 1.45 -10.13 13.30
N LEU A 381 2.47 -10.37 12.48
CA LEU A 381 2.51 -10.05 11.07
C LEU A 381 2.48 -11.35 10.26
N TYR A 382 1.67 -11.37 9.21
CA TYR A 382 1.55 -12.47 8.27
C TYR A 382 2.23 -12.10 6.96
N GLY A 383 3.01 -13.02 6.44
CA GLY A 383 3.76 -12.84 5.20
C GLY A 383 4.13 -14.16 4.57
N ILE A 384 5.11 -14.12 3.68
CA ILE A 384 5.54 -15.26 2.90
C ILE A 384 7.05 -15.39 3.03
N THR A 385 7.53 -16.59 3.27
CA THR A 385 8.93 -16.93 3.12
C THR A 385 9.13 -17.75 1.84
N THR A 386 10.28 -17.58 1.21
CA THR A 386 10.66 -18.36 0.03
C THR A 386 12.04 -18.97 0.29
N ASP A 387 12.18 -20.28 0.14
CA ASP A 387 13.46 -20.96 0.32
C ASP A 387 14.34 -20.91 -0.96
N GLU A 388 15.55 -21.49 -0.88
CA GLU A 388 16.50 -21.54 -1.99
C GLU A 388 15.98 -22.31 -3.22
N LEU A 389 15.00 -23.19 -3.03
CA LEU A 389 14.35 -23.96 -4.10
C LEU A 389 13.16 -23.21 -4.71
N GLY A 390 12.82 -22.03 -4.18
CA GLY A 390 11.68 -21.25 -4.62
C GLY A 390 10.33 -21.68 -4.02
N VAL A 391 10.35 -22.52 -2.97
CA VAL A 391 9.11 -22.94 -2.29
C VAL A 391 8.60 -21.82 -1.40
N GLU A 392 7.40 -21.36 -1.68
CA GLU A 392 6.70 -20.36 -0.88
C GLU A 392 5.99 -21.01 0.31
N ARG A 393 6.09 -20.36 1.49
CA ARG A 393 5.37 -20.76 2.71
C ARG A 393 4.66 -19.56 3.30
N ALA A 394 3.43 -19.73 3.75
CA ALA A 394 2.78 -18.75 4.59
C ALA A 394 3.47 -18.72 5.96
N ALA A 395 3.86 -17.54 6.41
CA ALA A 395 4.62 -17.36 7.64
C ALA A 395 3.88 -16.42 8.59
N ARG A 396 3.93 -16.76 9.90
CA ARG A 396 3.52 -15.89 10.97
C ARG A 396 4.74 -15.43 11.76
N VAL A 397 4.83 -14.11 11.98
CA VAL A 397 5.82 -13.46 12.84
C VAL A 397 5.12 -13.01 14.11
N ARG A 398 5.51 -13.53 15.27
CA ARG A 398 5.04 -13.07 16.58
C ARG A 398 5.94 -11.97 17.08
N PHE A 399 5.33 -10.93 17.65
CA PHE A 399 6.02 -9.78 18.24
C PHE A 399 6.09 -9.88 19.75
N GLU A 400 7.28 -9.64 20.29
CA GLU A 400 7.52 -9.54 21.73
C GLU A 400 8.19 -8.19 22.04
N PRO A 401 7.88 -7.59 23.21
CA PRO A 401 8.58 -6.36 23.62
C PRO A 401 10.08 -6.62 23.71
N LYS A 402 10.87 -5.72 23.12
CA LYS A 402 12.32 -5.76 23.29
C LYS A 402 12.67 -5.23 24.68
N PRO A 403 13.46 -5.99 25.48
CA PRO A 403 13.88 -5.56 26.82
C PRO A 403 14.65 -4.25 26.82
#